data_7265acd07eae652a00353af3f6d324c7
#
_entry.id   7265acd07eae652a00353af3f6d324c7
#
_cell.length_a   1.000
_cell.length_b   1.000
_cell.length_c   1.000
_cell.angle_alpha   90.00
_cell.angle_beta   90.00
_cell.angle_gamma   90.00
#
_symmetry.space_group_name_H-M   'P 1'
#
loop_
_entity.id
_entity.type
_entity.pdbx_description
1 polymer ?
#
loop_
_entity_poly.entity_id
_entity_poly.type
_entity_poly.pdbx_seq_one_letter_code
_entity_poly.pdbx_strand_id
1 'polypeptide(L)' 'MDSSTPAPTWLTRQQVADRLQVPVKTLAEWASRKIGPRYARFGRHCRYRLDDIEAWENAQVTGGAA' A
#
# COMPACT_ATOMS: atom_id res chain seq x y z
N MET A 1 5.17 8.03 -27.49
CA MET A 1 5.10 7.71 -27.12
C MET A 1 5.03 7.00 -26.58
N ASP A 2 4.97 6.79 -26.17
CA ASP A 2 4.86 6.27 -25.68
C ASP A 2 4.85 5.52 -24.98
N SER A 3 4.98 5.44 -24.36
CA SER A 3 5.12 4.74 -23.54
C SER A 3 4.26 3.85 -23.29
N SER A 4 4.41 2.91 -23.56
CA SER A 4 3.52 1.93 -23.39
C SER A 4 3.53 1.42 -22.03
N THR A 5 4.53 1.54 -21.31
CA THR A 5 4.57 1.00 -19.96
C THR A 5 4.52 2.13 -18.99
N PRO A 6 3.41 2.35 -18.34
CA PRO A 6 3.32 3.42 -17.37
C PRO A 6 4.22 3.15 -16.18
N ALA A 7 4.76 4.19 -15.65
CA ALA A 7 5.57 4.08 -14.45
C ALA A 7 4.70 3.62 -13.29
N PRO A 8 5.27 2.89 -12.35
CA PRO A 8 4.51 2.50 -11.17
C PRO A 8 4.04 3.73 -10.41
N THR A 9 2.89 3.63 -9.82
CA THR A 9 2.37 4.70 -8.99
C THR A 9 2.79 4.43 -7.55
N TRP A 10 3.45 5.38 -6.96
CA TRP A 10 3.90 5.27 -5.58
C TRP A 10 3.04 6.14 -4.69
N LEU A 11 2.68 5.60 -3.54
CA LEU A 11 1.85 6.30 -2.57
C LEU A 11 2.63 6.50 -1.28
N THR A 12 2.39 7.62 -0.65
CA THR A 12 2.98 7.84 0.67
C THR A 12 2.19 7.04 1.70
N ARG A 13 2.79 6.89 2.88
CA ARG A 13 2.08 6.20 3.96
C ARG A 13 0.79 6.93 4.31
N GLN A 14 0.81 8.25 4.29
CA GLN A 14 -0.39 9.02 4.58
C GLN A 14 -1.46 8.78 3.52
N GLN A 15 -1.06 8.72 2.26
CA GLN A 15 -2.02 8.47 1.19
C GLN A 15 -2.64 7.08 1.32
N VAL A 16 -1.85 6.10 1.71
CA VAL A 16 -2.39 4.75 1.91
C VAL A 16 -3.32 4.74 3.11
N ALA A 17 -2.94 5.42 4.18
CA ALA A 17 -3.80 5.50 5.36
C ALA A 17 -5.14 6.12 5.01
N ASP A 18 -5.12 7.18 4.22
CA ASP A 18 -6.35 7.83 3.79
C ASP A 18 -7.18 6.90 2.92
N ARG A 19 -6.52 6.20 2.01
CA ARG A 19 -7.21 5.28 1.11
C ARG A 19 -7.88 4.15 1.88
N LEU A 20 -7.19 3.59 2.87
CA LEU A 20 -7.72 2.49 3.66
C LEU A 20 -8.57 2.98 4.82
N GLN A 21 -8.58 4.28 5.04
CA GLN A 21 -9.33 4.90 6.13
C GLN A 21 -8.91 4.36 7.48
N VAL A 22 -7.60 4.25 7.66
CA VAL A 22 -7.05 3.85 8.96
C VAL A 22 -6.04 4.91 9.38
N PRO A 23 -5.74 5.00 10.67
CA PRO A 23 -4.72 5.96 11.12
C PRO A 23 -3.36 5.60 10.53
N VAL A 24 -2.57 6.61 10.23
CA VAL A 24 -1.24 6.38 9.70
C VAL A 24 -0.38 5.60 10.70
N LYS A 25 -0.66 5.78 11.97
CA LYS A 25 0.01 5.04 13.03
C LYS A 25 -0.20 3.54 12.89
N THR A 26 -1.39 3.14 12.46
CA THR A 26 -1.70 1.74 12.25
C THR A 26 -0.81 1.15 11.16
N LEU A 27 -0.62 1.90 10.08
CA LEU A 27 0.26 1.42 9.02
C LEU A 27 1.70 1.30 9.50
N ALA A 28 2.14 2.23 10.34
CA ALA A 28 3.48 2.15 10.89
C ALA A 28 3.63 0.91 11.76
N GLU A 29 2.63 0.59 12.55
CA GLU A 29 2.65 -0.60 13.37
C GLU A 29 2.68 -1.87 12.53
N TRP A 30 1.88 -1.90 11.48
CA TRP A 30 1.87 -3.04 10.58
C TRP A 30 3.24 -3.26 9.95
N ALA A 31 3.88 -2.16 9.53
CA ALA A 31 5.20 -2.27 8.93
C ALA A 31 6.20 -2.83 9.95
N SER A 32 6.10 -2.38 11.17
CA SER A 32 6.99 -2.86 12.24
C SER A 32 6.79 -4.34 12.50
N ARG A 33 5.56 -4.80 12.38
CA ARG A 33 5.25 -6.20 12.64
C ARG A 33 5.33 -7.06 11.38
N LYS A 34 5.68 -6.44 10.28
CA LYS A 34 5.80 -7.12 8.98
C LYS A 34 4.49 -7.73 8.54
N ILE A 35 3.40 -7.03 8.81
CA ILE A 35 2.09 -7.38 8.30
C ILE A 35 1.59 -6.20 7.49
N GLY A 36 0.44 -6.33 6.88
CA GLY A 36 -0.10 -5.27 6.07
C GLY A 36 0.49 -5.27 4.66
N PRO A 37 0.24 -4.22 3.91
CA PRO A 37 0.69 -4.18 2.52
C PRO A 37 2.20 -4.05 2.42
N ARG A 38 2.73 -4.55 1.33
CA ARG A 38 4.16 -4.43 1.05
C ARG A 38 4.51 -2.97 0.80
N TYR A 39 5.72 -2.60 1.14
CA TYR A 39 6.20 -1.26 0.88
C TYR A 39 7.68 -1.30 0.54
N ALA A 40 8.13 -0.23 -0.08
CA ALA A 40 9.53 -0.06 -0.40
C ALA A 40 10.09 1.07 0.45
N ARG A 41 11.37 1.02 0.71
CA ARG A 41 12.01 2.04 1.48
C ARG A 41 13.07 2.73 0.64
N PHE A 42 12.94 4.04 0.53
CA PHE A 42 13.91 4.86 -0.18
C PHE A 42 14.57 5.76 0.86
N GLY A 43 15.70 5.34 1.38
CA GLY A 43 16.32 6.06 2.49
C GLY A 43 15.42 6.06 3.69
N ARG A 44 14.91 7.21 4.07
CA ARG A 44 14.00 7.30 5.20
C ARG A 44 12.55 7.28 4.80
N HIS A 45 12.28 7.21 3.49
CA HIS A 45 10.93 7.36 3.01
C HIS A 45 10.34 6.01 2.68
N CYS A 46 9.15 5.76 3.21
CA CYS A 46 8.41 4.56 2.88
C CYS A 46 7.40 4.90 1.81
N ARG A 47 7.33 4.07 0.80
CA ARG A 47 6.38 4.27 -0.28
C ARG A 47 5.73 2.95 -0.61
N TYR A 48 4.49 3.01 -1.01
CA TYR A 48 3.71 1.82 -1.35
C TYR A 48 3.36 1.88 -2.82
N ARG A 49 3.54 0.78 -3.51
CA ARG A 49 3.10 0.72 -4.91
C ARG A 49 1.60 0.51 -4.94
N LEU A 50 0.95 1.22 -5.82
CA LEU A 50 -0.50 1.08 -5.94
C LEU A 50 -0.89 -0.37 -6.23
N ASP A 51 -0.15 -1.02 -7.11
CA ASP A 51 -0.43 -2.43 -7.44
C ASP A 51 -0.38 -3.33 -6.20
N ASP A 52 0.59 -3.10 -5.35
CA ASP A 52 0.72 -3.89 -4.13
C ASP A 52 -0.42 -3.59 -3.17
N ILE A 53 -0.84 -2.35 -3.10
CA ILE A 53 -1.96 -1.97 -2.25
C ILE A 53 -3.25 -2.64 -2.75
N GLU A 54 -3.46 -2.61 -4.05
CA GLU A 54 -4.65 -3.22 -4.61
C GLU A 54 -4.67 -4.73 -4.38
N ALA A 55 -3.53 -5.38 -4.54
CA ALA A 55 -3.45 -6.80 -4.29
C ALA A 55 -3.73 -7.13 -2.83
N TRP A 56 -3.19 -6.31 -1.93
CA TRP A 56 -3.40 -6.52 -0.52
C TRP A 56 -4.88 -6.31 -0.15
N GLU A 57 -5.48 -5.26 -0.70
CA GLU A 57 -6.90 -4.99 -0.47
C GLU A 57 -7.75 -6.17 -0.91
N ASN A 58 -7.45 -6.70 -2.08
CA ASN A 58 -8.22 -7.82 -2.59
C ASN A 58 -8.09 -9.05 -1.72
N ALA A 59 -6.91 -9.24 -1.15
CA ALA A 59 -6.70 -10.37 -0.25
C ALA A 59 -7.49 -10.23 1.04
N GLN A 60 -7.77 -9.00 1.45
CA GLN A 60 -8.53 -8.75 2.67
C GLN A 60 -10.03 -8.91 2.46
N VAL A 61 -10.47 -8.78 1.23
CA VAL A 61 -11.88 -8.95 0.93
C VAL A 61 -12.15 -10.43 0.90
N THR A 62 -12.33 -10.98 2.02
CA THR A 62 -12.49 -12.35 2.04
C THR A 62 -13.81 -12.66 1.74
N GLY A 63 -13.89 -13.16 0.92
CA GLY A 63 -14.99 -13.71 0.63
C GLY A 63 -16.09 -13.51 1.25
N GLY A 64 -15.89 -12.84 1.69
CA GLY A 64 -16.80 -12.55 2.37
C GLY A 64 -17.86 -12.89 1.85
N ALA A 65 -17.79 -13.08 1.42
CA ALA A 65 -18.63 -13.30 1.06
C ALA A 65 -19.31 -13.85 1.36
N ALA A 66 -19.15 -14.05 1.62
CA ALA A 66 -19.85 -14.51 1.78
C ALA A 66 -20.43 -14.48 1.74
#